data_5998770d6fd609f6b2be603c1e46f4f5
#
_entry.id   5998770d6fd609f6b2be603c1e46f4f5
#
_cell.length_a   1.000
_cell.length_b   1.000
_cell.length_c   1.000
_cell.angle_alpha   90.00
_cell.angle_beta   90.00
_cell.angle_gamma   90.00
#
_symmetry.space_group_name_H-M   'P 1'
#
loop_
_entity.id
_entity.type
_entity.pdbx_description
1 polymer ?
#
loop_
_entity_poly.entity_id
_entity_poly.type
_entity_poly.pdbx_seq_one_letter_code
_entity_poly.pdbx_strand_id
1 'polypeptide(L)'
;MKIIPLSLLFLLLICSNWGFSQVNPEFDGSRAFSHIEKQVLFGPRSITHPNSKNLTHDYIVNNLKRYTDKVTSQEFTAYGLSGRNIWATFPGEKSPDIRLMIGAHWDTRPQSELDENKANLKTPTSGANDGGSGVAVLLELARALTFDKSPTTVDLVFFDLEDLGNIDDLPFAIGASEFVKKNSFYRPNKGVIIDMVCDENLLIPKELYSKKYSRQLLEEIWSIGEELNVNIFSDKDGTFIQDDHLPFIRSGLNVVNLIHYPFPDYWHTTRDTIDKCDKESLSQIGNVILTLIYKQDKT
;
A
#
# COMPACT_ATOMS: atom_id res chain seq x y z
N MET A 1 -33.16 48.13 -63.33
CA MET A 1 -32.07 47.19 -62.95
C MET A 1 -31.79 47.39 -61.48
N LYS A 2 -32.32 46.49 -60.60
CA LYS A 2 -32.10 46.56 -59.14
C LYS A 2 -31.15 45.45 -58.81
N ILE A 3 -29.99 45.86 -58.19
CA ILE A 3 -28.94 44.92 -57.72
C ILE A 3 -29.30 44.55 -56.28
N ILE A 4 -29.45 43.21 -56.04
CA ILE A 4 -29.69 42.63 -54.74
C ILE A 4 -28.31 42.27 -54.17
N PRO A 5 -27.94 42.69 -52.96
CA PRO A 5 -26.69 42.23 -52.33
C PRO A 5 -26.85 40.84 -51.70
N LEU A 6 -25.92 39.99 -52.01
CA LEU A 6 -25.78 38.64 -51.47
C LEU A 6 -25.17 38.75 -50.09
N SER A 7 -25.97 38.58 -49.04
CA SER A 7 -25.49 38.48 -47.65
C SER A 7 -24.92 37.10 -47.38
N LEU A 8 -23.61 37.02 -47.17
CA LEU A 8 -22.86 35.84 -46.79
C LEU A 8 -23.14 35.55 -45.32
N LEU A 9 -23.89 34.48 -45.03
CA LEU A 9 -24.15 34.00 -43.67
C LEU A 9 -22.97 33.13 -43.24
N PHE A 10 -22.07 33.67 -42.38
CA PHE A 10 -21.00 32.93 -41.77
C PHE A 10 -21.58 32.13 -40.58
N LEU A 11 -21.76 30.82 -40.80
CA LEU A 11 -22.09 29.87 -39.71
C LEU A 11 -20.83 29.60 -38.90
N LEU A 12 -20.68 30.25 -37.75
CA LEU A 12 -19.69 29.91 -36.75
C LEU A 12 -20.08 28.57 -36.11
N LEU A 13 -19.45 27.48 -36.54
CA LEU A 13 -19.44 26.20 -35.81
C LEU A 13 -18.63 26.37 -34.52
N ILE A 14 -19.33 26.65 -33.44
CA ILE A 14 -18.74 26.54 -32.08
C ILE A 14 -18.61 25.04 -31.82
N CYS A 15 -17.44 24.48 -32.10
CA CYS A 15 -17.04 23.19 -31.54
C CYS A 15 -16.86 23.37 -30.04
N SER A 16 -17.91 23.13 -29.25
CA SER A 16 -17.79 22.92 -27.83
C SER A 16 -16.98 21.64 -27.62
N ASN A 17 -15.68 21.80 -27.38
CA ASN A 17 -14.87 20.75 -26.76
C ASN A 17 -15.48 20.48 -25.37
N TRP A 18 -16.37 19.50 -25.32
CA TRP A 18 -16.70 18.84 -24.07
C TRP A 18 -15.45 18.04 -23.69
N GLY A 19 -14.51 18.70 -23.02
CA GLY A 19 -13.48 17.99 -22.31
C GLY A 19 -14.19 17.13 -21.26
N PHE A 20 -14.25 15.83 -21.49
CA PHE A 20 -14.49 14.89 -20.42
C PHE A 20 -13.38 15.16 -19.42
N SER A 21 -13.71 15.80 -18.31
CA SER A 21 -12.86 15.81 -17.13
C SER A 21 -12.66 14.34 -16.78
N GLN A 22 -11.46 13.84 -17.01
CA GLN A 22 -11.06 12.53 -16.51
C GLN A 22 -11.18 12.67 -15.00
N VAL A 23 -12.20 12.07 -14.41
CA VAL A 23 -12.35 11.98 -12.95
C VAL A 23 -11.27 10.99 -12.55
N ASN A 24 -10.09 11.50 -12.20
CA ASN A 24 -9.10 10.64 -11.56
C ASN A 24 -9.74 10.08 -10.28
N PRO A 25 -9.68 8.78 -10.04
CA PRO A 25 -10.20 8.21 -8.80
C PRO A 25 -9.51 8.90 -7.63
N GLU A 26 -10.32 9.43 -6.72
CA GLU A 26 -9.83 10.10 -5.51
C GLU A 26 -9.64 9.06 -4.40
N PHE A 27 -8.50 9.12 -3.74
CA PHE A 27 -8.25 8.34 -2.53
C PHE A 27 -8.90 9.03 -1.32
N ASP A 28 -9.69 8.28 -0.57
CA ASP A 28 -10.40 8.79 0.61
C ASP A 28 -9.71 8.32 1.90
N GLY A 29 -8.90 9.19 2.50
CA GLY A 29 -8.21 8.90 3.77
C GLY A 29 -9.15 8.61 4.93
N SER A 30 -10.37 9.14 4.93
CA SER A 30 -11.37 8.82 5.97
C SER A 30 -11.89 7.40 5.84
N ARG A 31 -12.04 6.89 4.61
CA ARG A 31 -12.37 5.47 4.37
C ARG A 31 -11.21 4.57 4.76
N ALA A 32 -10.00 4.92 4.38
CA ALA A 32 -8.81 4.19 4.81
C ALA A 32 -8.72 4.13 6.34
N PHE A 33 -8.92 5.24 7.02
CA PHE A 33 -8.96 5.29 8.49
C PHE A 33 -10.02 4.36 9.08
N SER A 34 -11.21 4.30 8.50
CA SER A 34 -12.27 3.37 8.93
C SER A 34 -11.87 1.89 8.78
N HIS A 35 -10.99 1.57 7.83
CA HIS A 35 -10.41 0.22 7.72
C HIS A 35 -9.44 -0.08 8.87
N ILE A 36 -8.69 0.91 9.38
CA ILE A 36 -7.84 0.73 10.58
C ILE A 36 -8.73 0.49 11.80
N GLU A 37 -9.76 1.36 12.02
CA GLU A 37 -10.70 1.19 13.13
C GLU A 37 -11.28 -0.22 13.17
N LYS A 38 -11.66 -0.76 12.00
CA LYS A 38 -12.24 -2.09 11.91
C LYS A 38 -11.25 -3.20 12.26
N GLN A 39 -10.00 -3.10 11.84
CA GLN A 39 -8.95 -4.06 12.17
C GLN A 39 -8.65 -4.05 13.67
N VAL A 40 -8.51 -2.86 14.26
CA VAL A 40 -8.28 -2.67 15.71
C VAL A 40 -9.45 -3.23 16.53
N LEU A 41 -10.69 -3.03 16.07
CA LEU A 41 -11.89 -3.57 16.74
C LEU A 41 -11.90 -5.11 16.79
N PHE A 42 -11.32 -5.79 15.81
CA PHE A 42 -11.20 -7.26 15.85
C PHE A 42 -10.16 -7.74 16.86
N GLY A 43 -9.19 -6.88 17.21
CA GLY A 43 -8.08 -7.17 18.10
C GLY A 43 -6.79 -7.51 17.37
N PRO A 44 -5.72 -7.90 18.10
CA PRO A 44 -4.42 -8.20 17.52
C PRO A 44 -4.49 -9.30 16.44
N ARG A 45 -3.80 -9.08 15.32
CA ARG A 45 -3.71 -10.03 14.20
C ARG A 45 -2.50 -10.96 14.34
N SER A 46 -2.11 -11.25 15.57
CA SER A 46 -0.90 -12.02 15.89
C SER A 46 -1.15 -13.52 15.90
N ILE A 47 -0.06 -14.28 15.88
CA ILE A 47 -0.08 -15.76 16.01
C ILE A 47 -0.70 -16.23 17.31
N THR A 48 -0.68 -15.40 18.36
CA THR A 48 -1.27 -15.70 19.67
C THR A 48 -2.78 -15.40 19.73
N HIS A 49 -3.35 -14.76 18.71
CA HIS A 49 -4.74 -14.34 18.64
C HIS A 49 -5.45 -14.84 17.36
N PRO A 50 -5.59 -16.18 17.18
CA PRO A 50 -6.08 -16.76 15.93
C PRO A 50 -7.49 -16.32 15.56
N ASN A 51 -8.36 -16.01 16.53
CA ASN A 51 -9.74 -15.58 16.24
C ASN A 51 -9.78 -14.20 15.59
N SER A 52 -9.12 -13.19 16.15
CA SER A 52 -9.05 -11.85 15.58
C SER A 52 -8.26 -11.85 14.26
N LYS A 53 -7.23 -12.68 14.16
CA LYS A 53 -6.50 -12.91 12.92
C LYS A 53 -7.42 -13.45 11.82
N ASN A 54 -8.26 -14.45 12.10
CA ASN A 54 -9.24 -14.99 11.15
C ASN A 54 -10.29 -13.95 10.76
N LEU A 55 -10.83 -13.18 11.71
CA LEU A 55 -11.81 -12.11 11.43
C LEU A 55 -11.20 -11.05 10.48
N THR A 56 -9.95 -10.67 10.69
CA THR A 56 -9.27 -9.70 9.82
C THR A 56 -8.99 -10.27 8.44
N HIS A 57 -8.52 -11.52 8.33
CA HIS A 57 -8.37 -12.21 7.06
C HIS A 57 -9.65 -12.18 6.24
N ASP A 58 -10.76 -12.62 6.86
CA ASP A 58 -12.07 -12.67 6.20
C ASP A 58 -12.58 -11.27 5.83
N TYR A 59 -12.30 -10.28 6.66
CA TYR A 59 -12.61 -8.89 6.38
C TYR A 59 -11.88 -8.38 5.14
N ILE A 60 -10.56 -8.59 5.03
CA ILE A 60 -9.75 -8.20 3.87
C ILE A 60 -10.29 -8.90 2.62
N VAL A 61 -10.40 -10.23 2.64
CA VAL A 61 -10.87 -11.02 1.50
C VAL A 61 -12.26 -10.60 1.04
N ASN A 62 -13.20 -10.39 1.97
CA ASN A 62 -14.57 -10.00 1.64
C ASN A 62 -14.65 -8.57 1.08
N ASN A 63 -13.82 -7.63 1.54
CA ASN A 63 -13.74 -6.31 0.93
C ASN A 63 -13.17 -6.38 -0.49
N LEU A 64 -12.08 -7.09 -0.72
CA LEU A 64 -11.48 -7.24 -2.04
C LEU A 64 -12.45 -7.88 -3.05
N LYS A 65 -13.18 -8.92 -2.65
CA LYS A 65 -14.19 -9.60 -3.50
C LYS A 65 -15.34 -8.71 -3.94
N ARG A 66 -15.54 -7.55 -3.32
CA ARG A 66 -16.51 -6.54 -3.79
C ARG A 66 -16.04 -5.80 -5.03
N TYR A 67 -14.75 -5.82 -5.31
CA TYR A 67 -14.10 -4.98 -6.32
C TYR A 67 -13.42 -5.78 -7.42
N THR A 68 -13.04 -7.02 -7.16
CA THR A 68 -12.47 -7.94 -8.16
C THR A 68 -12.84 -9.40 -7.85
N ASP A 69 -12.99 -10.23 -8.88
CA ASP A 69 -13.17 -11.67 -8.75
C ASP A 69 -11.84 -12.44 -8.61
N LYS A 70 -10.71 -11.75 -8.81
CA LYS A 70 -9.37 -12.31 -8.78
C LYS A 70 -8.72 -12.14 -7.40
N VAL A 71 -9.30 -12.79 -6.40
CA VAL A 71 -8.77 -12.79 -5.02
C VAL A 71 -8.33 -14.20 -4.65
N THR A 72 -7.07 -14.33 -4.22
CA THR A 72 -6.47 -15.59 -3.78
C THR A 72 -6.00 -15.47 -2.34
N SER A 73 -6.28 -16.49 -1.53
CA SER A 73 -5.67 -16.70 -0.22
C SER A 73 -4.61 -17.78 -0.37
N GLN A 74 -3.34 -17.43 -0.18
CA GLN A 74 -2.21 -18.35 -0.34
C GLN A 74 -1.74 -18.81 1.03
N GLU A 75 -2.11 -20.02 1.41
CA GLU A 75 -1.63 -20.65 2.64
C GLU A 75 -0.18 -21.10 2.51
N PHE A 76 0.56 -20.98 3.60
CA PHE A 76 1.93 -21.46 3.70
C PHE A 76 2.26 -21.94 5.11
N THR A 77 3.34 -22.72 5.21
CA THR A 77 3.93 -23.10 6.51
C THR A 77 5.43 -22.83 6.45
N ALA A 78 5.93 -22.08 7.42
CA ALA A 78 7.34 -21.76 7.56
C ALA A 78 7.70 -21.70 9.05
N TYR A 79 8.87 -22.19 9.43
CA TYR A 79 9.35 -22.22 10.83
C TYR A 79 8.36 -22.89 11.80
N GLY A 80 7.56 -23.84 11.34
CA GLY A 80 6.51 -24.48 12.15
C GLY A 80 5.24 -23.64 12.36
N LEU A 81 5.17 -22.47 11.76
CA LEU A 81 4.02 -21.55 11.82
C LEU A 81 3.20 -21.62 10.53
N SER A 82 1.88 -21.48 10.66
CA SER A 82 0.97 -21.36 9.52
C SER A 82 0.64 -19.90 9.26
N GLY A 83 0.78 -19.46 8.01
CA GLY A 83 0.47 -18.12 7.56
C GLY A 83 -0.39 -18.12 6.29
N ARG A 84 -0.97 -16.95 5.97
CA ARG A 84 -1.86 -16.75 4.81
C ARG A 84 -1.59 -15.40 4.17
N ASN A 85 -0.96 -15.39 3.00
CA ASN A 85 -0.91 -14.19 2.18
C ASN A 85 -2.23 -14.03 1.40
N ILE A 86 -2.64 -12.79 1.15
CA ILE A 86 -3.80 -12.49 0.33
C ILE A 86 -3.33 -11.72 -0.89
N TRP A 87 -3.82 -12.09 -2.06
CA TRP A 87 -3.46 -11.47 -3.32
C TRP A 87 -4.71 -11.15 -4.14
N ALA A 88 -4.89 -9.88 -4.52
CA ALA A 88 -5.96 -9.41 -5.38
C ALA A 88 -5.40 -8.76 -6.63
N THR A 89 -5.92 -9.14 -7.81
CA THR A 89 -5.49 -8.60 -9.11
C THR A 89 -6.58 -7.73 -9.72
N PHE A 90 -6.20 -6.54 -10.17
CA PHE A 90 -7.01 -5.60 -10.95
C PHE A 90 -6.41 -5.50 -12.35
N PRO A 91 -7.01 -6.15 -13.37
CA PRO A 91 -6.45 -6.17 -14.71
C PRO A 91 -6.38 -4.79 -15.35
N GLY A 92 -5.23 -4.48 -15.96
CA GLY A 92 -5.02 -3.27 -16.72
C GLY A 92 -5.80 -3.25 -18.03
N GLU A 93 -6.18 -2.05 -18.47
CA GLU A 93 -6.95 -1.87 -19.70
C GLU A 93 -6.06 -1.75 -20.94
N LYS A 94 -4.94 -1.01 -20.84
CA LYS A 94 -4.07 -0.69 -21.99
C LYS A 94 -2.89 -1.64 -22.14
N SER A 95 -2.26 -1.97 -21.02
CA SER A 95 -1.05 -2.80 -20.96
C SER A 95 -1.18 -3.85 -19.85
N PRO A 96 -2.05 -4.87 -20.03
CA PRO A 96 -2.34 -5.84 -18.97
C PRO A 96 -1.14 -6.71 -18.59
N ASP A 97 -0.14 -6.81 -19.44
CA ASP A 97 1.11 -7.56 -19.16
C ASP A 97 2.10 -6.77 -18.28
N ILE A 98 1.95 -5.45 -18.22
CA ILE A 98 2.71 -4.61 -17.29
C ILE A 98 2.03 -4.70 -15.93
N ARG A 99 2.81 -4.99 -14.88
CA ARG A 99 2.31 -5.18 -13.53
C ARG A 99 2.97 -4.24 -12.53
N LEU A 100 2.13 -3.61 -11.71
CA LEU A 100 2.54 -2.88 -10.52
C LEU A 100 2.01 -3.62 -9.29
N MET A 101 2.91 -4.03 -8.40
CA MET A 101 2.57 -4.63 -7.12
C MET A 101 2.57 -3.54 -6.02
N ILE A 102 1.50 -3.50 -5.22
CA ILE A 102 1.48 -2.74 -3.97
C ILE A 102 1.27 -3.74 -2.84
N GLY A 103 2.16 -3.73 -1.86
CA GLY A 103 2.14 -4.70 -0.77
C GLY A 103 2.17 -4.06 0.61
N ALA A 104 1.62 -4.75 1.60
CA ALA A 104 1.70 -4.40 3.02
C ALA A 104 1.52 -5.67 3.85
N HIS A 105 2.08 -5.71 5.05
CA HIS A 105 1.76 -6.79 5.97
C HIS A 105 0.41 -6.54 6.69
N TRP A 106 -0.24 -7.62 7.12
CA TRP A 106 -1.53 -7.53 7.79
C TRP A 106 -1.55 -8.15 9.20
N ASP A 107 -0.50 -8.87 9.57
CA ASP A 107 -0.32 -9.36 10.94
C ASP A 107 0.14 -8.25 11.89
N THR A 108 0.24 -8.57 13.16
CA THR A 108 0.77 -7.69 14.19
C THR A 108 1.69 -8.43 15.13
N ARG A 109 2.56 -7.68 15.76
CA ARG A 109 3.53 -8.17 16.74
C ARG A 109 2.85 -8.89 17.90
N PRO A 110 3.29 -10.10 18.26
CA PRO A 110 2.68 -10.88 19.35
C PRO A 110 3.10 -10.41 20.76
N GLN A 111 3.96 -9.42 20.85
CA GLN A 111 4.45 -8.86 22.11
C GLN A 111 4.84 -7.40 21.92
N SER A 112 4.89 -6.62 23.02
CA SER A 112 5.26 -5.20 23.05
C SER A 112 6.62 -5.03 23.76
N GLU A 113 7.68 -5.57 23.15
CA GLU A 113 9.00 -5.67 23.79
C GLU A 113 9.69 -4.32 24.03
N LEU A 114 9.23 -3.26 23.37
CA LEU A 114 9.73 -1.89 23.55
C LEU A 114 8.83 -1.05 24.47
N ASP A 115 7.79 -1.65 25.08
CA ASP A 115 6.93 -0.94 26.02
C ASP A 115 7.68 -0.55 27.30
N GLU A 116 7.53 0.70 27.72
CA GLU A 116 8.16 1.22 28.95
C GLU A 116 7.63 0.51 30.21
N ASN A 117 6.35 0.10 30.17
CA ASN A 117 5.76 -0.66 31.26
C ASN A 117 6.09 -2.16 31.08
N LYS A 118 6.94 -2.66 31.96
CA LYS A 118 7.38 -4.07 31.96
C LYS A 118 6.22 -5.09 32.03
N ALA A 119 5.07 -4.70 32.58
CA ALA A 119 3.89 -5.56 32.61
C ALA A 119 3.31 -5.81 31.22
N ASN A 120 3.59 -4.93 30.25
CA ASN A 120 3.08 -5.00 28.89
C ASN A 120 3.96 -5.78 27.91
N LEU A 121 5.20 -6.13 28.30
CA LEU A 121 6.20 -6.72 27.37
C LEU A 121 5.73 -7.98 26.64
N LYS A 122 4.75 -8.71 27.19
CA LYS A 122 4.17 -9.92 26.60
C LYS A 122 2.76 -9.68 26.03
N THR A 123 2.29 -8.45 26.04
CA THR A 123 1.00 -8.06 25.45
C THR A 123 1.18 -7.83 23.96
N PRO A 124 0.36 -8.41 23.09
CA PRO A 124 0.43 -8.13 21.65
C PRO A 124 0.13 -6.66 21.35
N THR A 125 0.73 -6.12 20.30
CA THR A 125 0.40 -4.77 19.83
C THR A 125 -1.01 -4.74 19.23
N SER A 126 -1.67 -3.58 19.30
CA SER A 126 -2.90 -3.34 18.56
C SER A 126 -2.64 -3.21 17.06
N GLY A 127 -1.47 -2.68 16.69
CA GLY A 127 -1.02 -2.57 15.31
C GLY A 127 -1.90 -1.67 14.47
N ALA A 128 -2.27 -0.50 14.99
CA ALA A 128 -3.07 0.45 14.21
C ALA A 128 -2.26 1.02 13.06
N ASN A 129 -1.02 1.42 13.34
CA ASN A 129 -0.07 1.87 12.33
C ASN A 129 0.68 0.68 11.70
N ASP A 130 1.26 -0.18 12.54
CA ASP A 130 2.06 -1.34 12.20
C ASP A 130 1.20 -2.61 12.04
N GLY A 131 0.96 -3.06 10.96
CA GLY A 131 0.55 -3.21 9.60
C GLY A 131 -0.87 -2.73 9.29
N GLY A 132 -1.65 -2.20 10.28
CA GLY A 132 -3.04 -1.78 10.04
C GLY A 132 -3.16 -0.67 9.01
N SER A 133 -2.21 0.28 8.98
CA SER A 133 -2.22 1.42 8.07
C SER A 133 -2.00 1.01 6.62
N GLY A 134 -1.02 0.15 6.35
CA GLY A 134 -0.76 -0.36 5.00
C GLY A 134 -1.95 -1.12 4.43
N VAL A 135 -2.54 -2.03 5.22
CA VAL A 135 -3.77 -2.74 4.85
C VAL A 135 -4.90 -1.78 4.50
N ALA A 136 -5.08 -0.71 5.28
CA ALA A 136 -6.14 0.26 5.06
C ALA A 136 -5.96 1.02 3.75
N VAL A 137 -4.72 1.40 3.41
CA VAL A 137 -4.40 2.01 2.12
C VAL A 137 -4.71 1.05 0.98
N LEU A 138 -4.30 -0.22 1.05
CA LEU A 138 -4.58 -1.20 0.02
C LEU A 138 -6.08 -1.45 -0.20
N LEU A 139 -6.88 -1.49 0.86
CA LEU A 139 -8.33 -1.68 0.76
C LEU A 139 -9.03 -0.48 0.11
N GLU A 140 -8.59 0.75 0.40
CA GLU A 140 -9.14 1.94 -0.25
C GLU A 140 -8.66 2.08 -1.70
N LEU A 141 -7.42 1.68 -2.02
CA LEU A 141 -6.95 1.55 -3.40
C LEU A 141 -7.82 0.56 -4.19
N ALA A 142 -8.18 -0.58 -3.60
CA ALA A 142 -9.07 -1.56 -4.22
C ALA A 142 -10.42 -0.94 -4.63
N ARG A 143 -10.99 -0.07 -3.78
CA ARG A 143 -12.19 0.70 -4.10
C ARG A 143 -11.94 1.72 -5.22
N ALA A 144 -10.88 2.50 -5.10
CA ALA A 144 -10.55 3.56 -6.06
C ALA A 144 -10.35 3.00 -7.48
N LEU A 145 -9.70 1.84 -7.62
CA LEU A 145 -9.47 1.15 -8.89
C LEU A 145 -10.75 0.69 -9.60
N THR A 146 -11.93 0.77 -8.97
CA THR A 146 -13.21 0.44 -9.63
C THR A 146 -13.83 1.61 -10.39
N PHE A 147 -13.43 2.86 -10.09
CA PHE A 147 -14.01 4.05 -10.74
C PHE A 147 -13.41 4.31 -12.11
N ASP A 148 -12.13 4.02 -12.27
CA ASP A 148 -11.45 4.08 -13.56
C ASP A 148 -10.47 2.91 -13.63
N LYS A 149 -10.44 2.23 -14.77
CA LYS A 149 -9.51 1.12 -14.97
C LYS A 149 -8.10 1.62 -15.09
N SER A 150 -7.19 1.03 -14.32
CA SER A 150 -5.78 1.35 -14.44
C SER A 150 -5.24 1.01 -15.83
N PRO A 151 -4.26 1.76 -16.36
CA PRO A 151 -3.63 1.43 -17.63
C PRO A 151 -2.89 0.10 -17.59
N THR A 152 -2.30 -0.26 -16.45
CA THR A 152 -1.53 -1.50 -16.21
C THR A 152 -2.20 -2.36 -15.15
N THR A 153 -1.87 -3.64 -15.10
CA THR A 153 -2.38 -4.54 -14.05
C THR A 153 -1.82 -4.13 -12.69
N VAL A 154 -2.71 -4.00 -11.70
CA VAL A 154 -2.36 -3.72 -10.31
C VAL A 154 -2.61 -4.97 -9.47
N ASP A 155 -1.59 -5.40 -8.74
CA ASP A 155 -1.68 -6.48 -7.77
C ASP A 155 -1.57 -5.89 -6.36
N LEU A 156 -2.58 -6.12 -5.52
CA LEU A 156 -2.56 -5.77 -4.10
C LEU A 156 -2.23 -7.04 -3.32
N VAL A 157 -1.13 -7.03 -2.57
CA VAL A 157 -0.64 -8.20 -1.84
C VAL A 157 -0.53 -7.89 -0.36
N PHE A 158 -1.14 -8.73 0.47
CA PHE A 158 -1.13 -8.61 1.92
C PHE A 158 -0.32 -9.77 2.49
N PHE A 159 0.79 -9.45 3.14
CA PHE A 159 1.72 -10.45 3.68
C PHE A 159 1.41 -10.78 5.12
N ASP A 160 1.54 -12.04 5.47
CA ASP A 160 1.36 -12.53 6.84
C ASP A 160 2.71 -12.87 7.46
N LEU A 161 2.79 -12.85 8.79
CA LEU A 161 4.00 -13.19 9.55
C LEU A 161 5.22 -12.33 9.17
N GLU A 162 4.97 -11.05 8.87
CA GLU A 162 6.05 -10.09 8.71
C GLU A 162 6.69 -9.79 10.07
N ASP A 163 5.82 -9.46 11.06
CA ASP A 163 6.18 -8.80 12.31
C ASP A 163 6.56 -9.79 13.44
N LEU A 164 7.29 -10.84 13.05
CA LEU A 164 7.88 -11.82 13.98
C LEU A 164 9.39 -11.69 14.12
N GLY A 165 9.99 -10.75 13.43
CA GLY A 165 11.42 -10.59 13.40
C GLY A 165 12.05 -10.42 14.79
N ASN A 166 13.15 -11.12 15.03
CA ASN A 166 13.88 -11.16 16.31
C ASN A 166 13.08 -11.74 17.50
N ILE A 167 11.89 -12.30 17.28
CA ILE A 167 11.17 -13.07 18.29
C ILE A 167 11.54 -14.55 18.09
N ASP A 168 12.09 -15.19 19.12
CA ASP A 168 12.55 -16.59 19.08
C ASP A 168 13.45 -16.90 17.84
N ASP A 169 14.34 -15.96 17.51
CA ASP A 169 15.25 -16.01 16.34
C ASP A 169 14.54 -16.08 14.96
N LEU A 170 13.26 -15.74 14.88
CA LEU A 170 12.54 -15.67 13.62
C LEU A 170 12.97 -14.45 12.79
N PRO A 171 12.98 -14.55 11.45
CA PRO A 171 13.22 -13.40 10.59
C PRO A 171 11.97 -12.54 10.43
N PHE A 172 12.15 -11.29 10.01
CA PHE A 172 11.10 -10.45 9.43
C PHE A 172 10.66 -10.97 8.05
N ALA A 173 9.51 -10.52 7.56
CA ALA A 173 9.04 -10.74 6.18
C ALA A 173 8.90 -12.23 5.79
N ILE A 174 8.43 -13.08 6.70
CA ILE A 174 8.25 -14.53 6.43
C ILE A 174 7.25 -14.72 5.28
N GLY A 175 6.10 -14.02 5.32
CA GLY A 175 5.07 -14.15 4.31
C GLY A 175 5.52 -13.70 2.92
N ALA A 176 6.22 -12.57 2.82
CA ALA A 176 6.79 -12.10 1.55
C ALA A 176 7.85 -13.08 1.02
N SER A 177 8.67 -13.66 1.90
CA SER A 177 9.67 -14.68 1.53
C SER A 177 9.00 -15.93 0.96
N GLU A 178 7.94 -16.43 1.59
CA GLU A 178 7.17 -17.58 1.10
C GLU A 178 6.36 -17.24 -0.17
N PHE A 179 5.88 -15.99 -0.30
CA PHE A 179 5.23 -15.52 -1.52
C PHE A 179 6.18 -15.59 -2.71
N VAL A 180 7.37 -15.01 -2.60
CA VAL A 180 8.39 -15.04 -3.65
C VAL A 180 8.81 -16.46 -4.00
N LYS A 181 9.03 -17.31 -3.00
CA LYS A 181 9.42 -18.71 -3.17
C LYS A 181 8.36 -19.54 -3.92
N LYS A 182 7.07 -19.36 -3.55
CA LYS A 182 5.96 -20.11 -4.17
C LYS A 182 5.57 -19.58 -5.54
N ASN A 183 5.83 -18.31 -5.83
CA ASN A 183 5.45 -17.63 -7.06
C ASN A 183 6.68 -17.17 -7.86
N SER A 184 7.63 -18.07 -8.10
CA SER A 184 8.87 -17.74 -8.82
C SER A 184 8.66 -17.20 -10.25
N PHE A 185 7.50 -17.47 -10.85
CA PHE A 185 7.06 -16.92 -12.14
C PHE A 185 6.50 -15.48 -12.03
N TYR A 186 6.15 -15.04 -10.83
CA TYR A 186 5.58 -13.70 -10.61
C TYR A 186 6.69 -12.64 -10.67
N ARG A 187 6.67 -11.81 -11.71
CA ARG A 187 7.70 -10.82 -11.99
C ARG A 187 7.05 -9.45 -12.29
N PRO A 188 6.59 -8.72 -11.27
CA PRO A 188 6.06 -7.37 -11.48
C PRO A 188 7.15 -6.43 -12.01
N ASN A 189 6.77 -5.49 -12.87
CA ASN A 189 7.68 -4.49 -13.43
C ASN A 189 8.15 -3.50 -12.37
N LYS A 190 7.23 -3.14 -11.46
CA LYS A 190 7.48 -2.24 -10.32
C LYS A 190 6.76 -2.80 -9.10
N GLY A 191 7.29 -2.59 -7.91
CA GLY A 191 6.63 -2.92 -6.65
C GLY A 191 6.83 -1.84 -5.60
N VAL A 192 5.83 -1.62 -4.77
CA VAL A 192 5.89 -0.71 -3.62
C VAL A 192 5.37 -1.46 -2.40
N ILE A 193 6.16 -1.52 -1.36
CA ILE A 193 5.74 -1.94 -0.02
C ILE A 193 5.45 -0.70 0.78
N ILE A 194 4.36 -0.70 1.55
CA ILE A 194 3.99 0.40 2.43
C ILE A 194 3.81 -0.12 3.85
N ASP A 195 4.47 0.51 4.79
CA ASP A 195 4.46 0.13 6.18
C ASP A 195 4.47 1.35 7.11
N MET A 196 3.68 1.31 8.18
CA MET A 196 3.54 2.38 9.18
C MET A 196 3.28 3.77 8.56
N VAL A 197 2.21 3.92 7.77
CA VAL A 197 1.96 5.10 6.93
C VAL A 197 0.80 5.99 7.43
N CYS A 198 0.37 5.86 8.68
CA CYS A 198 -0.72 6.67 9.20
C CYS A 198 -0.36 7.67 10.31
N ASP A 199 0.90 7.74 10.74
CA ASP A 199 1.31 8.69 11.80
C ASP A 199 0.98 10.14 11.45
N GLU A 200 0.52 10.94 12.42
CA GLU A 200 0.24 12.36 12.21
C GLU A 200 1.49 13.18 11.83
N ASN A 201 2.67 12.70 12.25
CA ASN A 201 3.98 13.26 11.90
C ASN A 201 4.73 12.35 10.93
N LEU A 202 4.00 11.73 10.00
CA LEU A 202 4.57 10.79 9.03
C LEU A 202 5.77 11.39 8.32
N LEU A 203 6.90 10.68 8.37
CA LEU A 203 8.12 11.03 7.66
C LEU A 203 8.70 9.79 6.98
N ILE A 204 8.85 9.85 5.67
CA ILE A 204 9.38 8.76 4.85
C ILE A 204 10.70 9.22 4.20
N PRO A 205 11.85 8.82 4.74
CA PRO A 205 13.15 9.04 4.12
C PRO A 205 13.42 8.00 3.03
N LYS A 206 14.48 8.20 2.25
CA LYS A 206 14.93 7.25 1.23
C LYS A 206 15.55 6.01 1.91
N GLU A 207 14.77 4.93 2.02
CA GLU A 207 15.22 3.64 2.55
C GLU A 207 16.40 3.11 1.73
N LEU A 208 17.45 2.60 2.39
CA LEU A 208 18.73 2.39 1.73
C LEU A 208 18.80 1.17 0.79
N TYR A 209 18.05 0.09 1.03
CA TYR A 209 17.93 -1.00 0.06
C TYR A 209 17.18 -0.55 -1.19
N SER A 210 16.07 0.17 -1.03
CA SER A 210 15.29 0.78 -2.10
C SER A 210 16.13 1.73 -2.93
N LYS A 211 16.88 2.62 -2.28
CA LYS A 211 17.81 3.56 -2.92
C LYS A 211 18.90 2.84 -3.71
N LYS A 212 19.44 1.74 -3.19
CA LYS A 212 20.51 0.97 -3.79
C LYS A 212 20.08 0.13 -4.98
N TYR A 213 18.92 -0.51 -4.90
CA TYR A 213 18.51 -1.54 -5.85
C TYR A 213 17.33 -1.13 -6.75
N SER A 214 16.55 -0.12 -6.35
CA SER A 214 15.33 0.34 -7.05
C SER A 214 15.28 1.86 -7.21
N ARG A 215 16.45 2.47 -7.41
CA ARG A 215 16.64 3.93 -7.41
C ARG A 215 15.70 4.67 -8.36
N GLN A 216 15.52 4.18 -9.58
CA GLN A 216 14.68 4.86 -10.57
C GLN A 216 13.22 4.93 -10.10
N LEU A 217 12.67 3.84 -9.57
CA LEU A 217 11.31 3.81 -9.00
C LEU A 217 11.21 4.69 -7.75
N LEU A 218 12.22 4.69 -6.90
CA LEU A 218 12.27 5.56 -5.73
C LEU A 218 12.18 7.05 -6.14
N GLU A 219 13.01 7.50 -7.05
CA GLU A 219 13.02 8.90 -7.51
C GLU A 219 11.70 9.27 -8.25
N GLU A 220 11.10 8.32 -8.97
CA GLU A 220 9.79 8.50 -9.58
C GLU A 220 8.71 8.78 -8.52
N ILE A 221 8.70 8.03 -7.41
CA ILE A 221 7.73 8.21 -6.31
C ILE A 221 7.97 9.56 -5.63
N TRP A 222 9.22 9.95 -5.36
CA TRP A 222 9.57 11.26 -4.78
C TRP A 222 9.12 12.41 -5.67
N SER A 223 9.34 12.30 -7.00
CA SER A 223 8.87 13.30 -7.96
C SER A 223 7.34 13.44 -7.97
N ILE A 224 6.60 12.34 -7.81
CA ILE A 224 5.14 12.38 -7.66
C ILE A 224 4.76 13.11 -6.36
N GLY A 225 5.46 12.85 -5.27
CA GLY A 225 5.27 13.55 -4.01
C GLY A 225 5.45 15.07 -4.15
N GLU A 226 6.49 15.51 -4.86
CA GLU A 226 6.72 16.92 -5.19
C GLU A 226 5.60 17.50 -6.06
N GLU A 227 5.20 16.80 -7.13
CA GLU A 227 4.11 17.20 -8.04
C GLU A 227 2.79 17.41 -7.28
N LEU A 228 2.51 16.59 -6.28
CA LEU A 228 1.31 16.66 -5.44
C LEU A 228 1.45 17.60 -4.23
N ASN A 229 2.62 18.20 -4.01
CA ASN A 229 2.96 19.02 -2.85
C ASN A 229 2.72 18.30 -1.51
N VAL A 230 2.95 16.99 -1.45
CA VAL A 230 2.90 16.25 -0.19
C VAL A 230 4.22 16.43 0.57
N ASN A 231 4.15 16.55 1.89
CA ASN A 231 5.30 16.88 2.74
C ASN A 231 5.80 15.71 3.60
N ILE A 232 5.28 14.51 3.35
CA ILE A 232 5.66 13.29 4.08
C ILE A 232 7.00 12.71 3.63
N PHE A 233 7.46 13.01 2.41
CA PHE A 233 8.73 12.51 1.87
C PHE A 233 9.90 13.40 2.27
N SER A 234 10.99 12.76 2.67
CA SER A 234 12.26 13.43 2.96
C SER A 234 13.33 13.02 1.96
N ASP A 235 14.10 14.00 1.45
CA ASP A 235 15.26 13.73 0.60
C ASP A 235 16.47 13.17 1.34
N LYS A 236 16.39 13.12 2.68
CA LYS A 236 17.43 12.51 3.49
C LYS A 236 17.45 11.00 3.32
N ASP A 237 18.64 10.43 3.44
CA ASP A 237 18.79 8.99 3.53
C ASP A 237 18.22 8.51 4.86
N GLY A 238 17.46 7.42 4.81
CA GLY A 238 17.01 6.67 5.96
C GLY A 238 18.08 5.68 6.43
N THR A 239 17.67 4.45 6.66
CA THR A 239 18.55 3.35 7.07
C THR A 239 18.26 2.10 6.24
N PHE A 240 19.05 1.02 6.44
CA PHE A 240 18.73 -0.30 5.92
C PHE A 240 17.67 -0.94 6.80
N ILE A 241 16.48 -1.19 6.26
CA ILE A 241 15.37 -1.78 6.99
C ILE A 241 15.10 -3.20 6.48
N GLN A 242 14.87 -4.15 7.40
CA GLN A 242 14.43 -5.50 7.05
C GLN A 242 12.90 -5.52 7.07
N ASP A 243 12.30 -5.74 5.89
CA ASP A 243 10.86 -5.69 5.69
C ASP A 243 10.48 -6.44 4.41
N ASP A 244 9.20 -6.55 4.08
CA ASP A 244 8.60 -7.31 2.97
C ASP A 244 9.17 -6.99 1.57
N HIS A 245 9.81 -5.85 1.36
CA HIS A 245 10.47 -5.51 0.10
C HIS A 245 11.74 -6.35 -0.15
N LEU A 246 12.45 -6.78 0.91
CA LEU A 246 13.73 -7.45 0.77
C LEU A 246 13.70 -8.80 0.03
N PRO A 247 12.73 -9.70 0.27
CA PRO A 247 12.62 -10.95 -0.51
C PRO A 247 12.51 -10.70 -2.00
N PHE A 248 11.80 -9.66 -2.42
CA PHE A 248 11.65 -9.26 -3.82
C PHE A 248 12.95 -8.69 -4.38
N ILE A 249 13.61 -7.78 -3.68
CA ILE A 249 14.91 -7.23 -4.08
C ILE A 249 15.96 -8.34 -4.24
N ARG A 250 16.03 -9.27 -3.30
CA ARG A 250 16.94 -10.44 -3.36
C ARG A 250 16.67 -11.35 -4.55
N SER A 251 15.43 -11.33 -5.07
CA SER A 251 15.04 -12.05 -6.29
C SER A 251 15.23 -11.23 -7.56
N GLY A 252 15.88 -10.07 -7.48
CA GLY A 252 16.17 -9.18 -8.61
C GLY A 252 14.97 -8.39 -9.12
N LEU A 253 13.96 -8.16 -8.27
CA LEU A 253 12.78 -7.37 -8.59
C LEU A 253 12.95 -5.91 -8.15
N ASN A 254 12.32 -5.01 -8.91
CA ASN A 254 12.36 -3.56 -8.67
C ASN A 254 11.26 -3.18 -7.67
N VAL A 255 11.61 -3.14 -6.39
CA VAL A 255 10.67 -2.87 -5.29
C VAL A 255 11.23 -1.79 -4.36
N VAL A 256 10.37 -0.84 -3.96
CA VAL A 256 10.66 0.24 -3.02
C VAL A 256 9.85 0.02 -1.75
N ASN A 257 10.45 0.34 -0.60
CA ASN A 257 9.76 0.41 0.69
C ASN A 257 9.46 1.86 1.07
N LEU A 258 8.21 2.17 1.35
CA LEU A 258 7.74 3.44 1.90
C LEU A 258 7.35 3.20 3.36
N ILE A 259 8.24 3.55 4.26
CA ILE A 259 8.10 3.27 5.70
C ILE A 259 8.44 4.51 6.52
N HIS A 260 7.67 4.73 7.58
CA HIS A 260 7.96 5.79 8.55
C HIS A 260 9.31 5.55 9.24
N TYR A 261 10.20 6.53 9.18
CA TYR A 261 11.48 6.49 9.89
C TYR A 261 11.97 7.92 10.23
N PRO A 262 12.52 8.18 11.45
CA PRO A 262 12.77 7.23 12.55
C PRO A 262 11.49 6.58 13.06
N PHE A 263 11.59 5.33 13.55
CA PHE A 263 10.45 4.64 14.11
C PHE A 263 9.87 5.46 15.29
N PRO A 264 8.53 5.62 15.36
CA PRO A 264 7.90 6.39 16.40
C PRO A 264 8.06 5.72 17.78
N ASP A 265 7.94 6.51 18.85
CA ASP A 265 8.16 6.03 20.23
C ASP A 265 7.12 5.01 20.73
N TYR A 266 6.05 4.82 19.97
CA TYR A 266 5.03 3.80 20.23
C TYR A 266 5.24 2.50 19.44
N TRP A 267 6.23 2.46 18.52
CA TRP A 267 6.56 1.27 17.75
C TRP A 267 6.88 0.08 18.65
N HIS A 268 6.30 -1.09 18.37
CA HIS A 268 6.40 -2.31 19.16
C HIS A 268 6.01 -2.14 20.64
N THR A 269 5.04 -1.28 20.90
CA THR A 269 4.46 -1.05 22.23
C THR A 269 2.95 -1.22 22.22
N THR A 270 2.32 -1.30 23.39
CA THR A 270 0.86 -1.28 23.54
C THR A 270 0.23 0.06 23.12
N ARG A 271 1.05 1.09 22.83
CA ARG A 271 0.62 2.42 22.43
C ARG A 271 0.42 2.58 20.91
N ASP A 272 0.68 1.54 20.10
CA ASP A 272 0.32 1.56 18.67
C ASP A 272 -1.19 1.39 18.51
N THR A 273 -1.91 2.47 18.72
CA THR A 273 -3.37 2.56 18.79
C THR A 273 -3.91 3.58 17.80
N ILE A 274 -5.23 3.54 17.55
CA ILE A 274 -5.89 4.34 16.50
C ILE A 274 -5.67 5.86 16.64
N ASP A 275 -5.44 6.37 17.84
CA ASP A 275 -5.14 7.78 18.10
C ASP A 275 -3.78 8.25 17.57
N LYS A 276 -2.93 7.33 17.10
CA LYS A 276 -1.67 7.64 16.43
C LYS A 276 -1.82 7.87 14.93
N CYS A 277 -2.97 7.47 14.38
CA CYS A 277 -3.23 7.51 12.94
C CYS A 277 -3.95 8.80 12.53
N ASP A 278 -3.51 9.39 11.42
CA ASP A 278 -4.12 10.55 10.80
C ASP A 278 -4.65 10.23 9.39
N LYS A 279 -5.80 10.80 9.07
CA LYS A 279 -6.48 10.63 7.77
C LYS A 279 -5.75 11.33 6.65
N GLU A 280 -5.10 12.46 6.95
CA GLU A 280 -4.35 13.22 5.96
C GLU A 280 -3.10 12.48 5.52
N SER A 281 -2.36 11.85 6.44
CA SER A 281 -1.21 11.00 6.12
C SER A 281 -1.61 9.85 5.20
N LEU A 282 -2.73 9.18 5.50
CA LEU A 282 -3.30 8.15 4.64
C LEU A 282 -3.70 8.69 3.26
N SER A 283 -4.30 9.89 3.20
CA SER A 283 -4.65 10.54 1.93
C SER A 283 -3.41 10.86 1.09
N GLN A 284 -2.37 11.39 1.70
CA GLN A 284 -1.13 11.73 1.01
C GLN A 284 -0.47 10.50 0.39
N ILE A 285 -0.28 9.43 1.16
CA ILE A 285 0.26 8.16 0.65
C ILE A 285 -0.63 7.58 -0.44
N GLY A 286 -1.94 7.52 -0.20
CA GLY A 286 -2.89 6.95 -1.16
C GLY A 286 -2.90 7.68 -2.49
N ASN A 287 -2.87 9.01 -2.47
CA ASN A 287 -2.83 9.83 -3.69
C ASN A 287 -1.50 9.68 -4.45
N VAL A 288 -0.38 9.55 -3.75
CA VAL A 288 0.92 9.26 -4.41
C VAL A 288 0.87 7.90 -5.12
N ILE A 289 0.36 6.87 -4.45
CA ILE A 289 0.24 5.52 -5.04
C ILE A 289 -0.76 5.52 -6.20
N LEU A 290 -1.92 6.17 -6.08
CA LEU A 290 -2.86 6.30 -7.20
C LEU A 290 -2.23 7.02 -8.38
N THR A 291 -1.49 8.10 -8.14
CA THR A 291 -0.80 8.83 -9.22
C THR A 291 0.23 7.92 -9.90
N LEU A 292 1.00 7.13 -9.14
CA LEU A 292 1.93 6.16 -9.70
C LEU A 292 1.21 5.10 -10.57
N ILE A 293 0.05 4.61 -10.15
CA ILE A 293 -0.77 3.64 -10.89
C ILE A 293 -1.25 4.20 -12.22
N TYR A 294 -1.71 5.47 -12.23
CA TYR A 294 -2.29 6.09 -13.43
C TYR A 294 -1.28 6.88 -14.28
N LYS A 295 -0.08 7.13 -13.75
CA LYS A 295 0.99 7.79 -14.49
C LYS A 295 1.42 6.85 -15.63
N GLN A 296 1.15 7.28 -16.87
CA GLN A 296 1.67 6.57 -18.03
C GLN A 296 3.15 6.91 -18.18
N ASP A 297 4.00 5.88 -18.31
CA ASP A 297 5.36 6.12 -18.78
C ASP A 297 5.24 6.85 -20.12
N LYS A 298 5.77 8.07 -20.19
CA LYS A 298 5.90 8.78 -21.47
C LYS A 298 6.95 7.99 -22.26
N THR A 299 6.47 7.04 -23.09
CA THR A 299 7.28 6.33 -24.09
C THR A 299 7.72 7.27 -25.18
#